data_11f43d3c0d8121391f3a3ae4d5bffa72
#
_entry.id   11f43d3c0d8121391f3a3ae4d5bffa72
#
_cell.length_a   1.000
_cell.length_b   1.000
_cell.length_c   1.000
_cell.angle_alpha   90.00
_cell.angle_beta   90.00
_cell.angle_gamma   90.00
#
_symmetry.space_group_name_H-M   'P 1'
#
loop_
_entity.id
_entity.type
_entity.pdbx_description
1 polymer ?
#
loop_
_entity_poly.entity_id
_entity_poly.type
_entity_poly.pdbx_seq_one_letter_code
_entity_poly.pdbx_strand_id
1 'polypeptide(L)'
;MSIADPNKTILTGENPFIRLSPKDGEPNSTEASYWRIIFSPAGPGHVLYLKSELTEGRWRIYSDNIAMARWLQSTVQGMLNAELSDTTIPCADAQFSKAGDPRYFWTEHIRSHGEDISLTWFDIGEPLLIHSQPNQIPNRRYGVCTVLIPALGTRLVRNGAEAKGRSWPREREGRPFSTSALAFSESWTEAV
;
A
#
# COMPACT_ATOMS: atom_id res chain seq x y z
N MET A 1 -2.81 -10.79 25.71
CA MET A 1 -3.03 -10.54 24.27
C MET A 1 -4.12 -9.48 24.18
N SER A 2 -3.86 -8.33 23.57
CA SER A 2 -4.89 -7.29 23.40
C SER A 2 -5.91 -7.75 22.37
N ILE A 3 -7.19 -7.50 22.61
CA ILE A 3 -8.27 -7.85 21.68
C ILE A 3 -8.68 -6.59 20.92
N ALA A 4 -8.93 -6.72 19.63
CA ALA A 4 -9.45 -5.62 18.81
C ALA A 4 -10.86 -5.23 19.25
N ASP A 5 -11.10 -3.92 19.40
CA ASP A 5 -12.44 -3.41 19.66
C ASP A 5 -13.11 -3.06 18.31
N PRO A 6 -14.15 -3.80 17.90
CA PRO A 6 -14.83 -3.54 16.64
C PRO A 6 -15.50 -2.15 16.58
N ASN A 7 -15.77 -1.54 17.74
CA ASN A 7 -16.35 -0.20 17.83
C ASN A 7 -15.31 0.93 17.76
N LYS A 8 -14.02 0.58 17.78
CA LYS A 8 -12.90 1.54 17.70
C LYS A 8 -12.14 1.42 16.37
N THR A 9 -12.87 1.36 15.27
CA THR A 9 -12.27 1.38 13.93
C THR A 9 -11.69 2.75 13.64
N ILE A 10 -10.38 2.82 13.36
CA ILE A 10 -9.67 4.07 13.04
C ILE A 10 -9.61 4.35 11.55
N LEU A 11 -9.64 3.31 10.71
CA LEU A 11 -9.74 3.46 9.26
C LEU A 11 -10.35 2.23 8.60
N THR A 12 -10.98 2.46 7.44
CA THR A 12 -11.32 1.42 6.48
C THR A 12 -10.93 1.86 5.07
N GLY A 13 -10.54 0.90 4.23
CA GLY A 13 -10.17 1.21 2.86
C GLY A 13 -9.57 0.03 2.12
N GLU A 14 -8.74 0.35 1.17
CA GLU A 14 -7.97 -0.57 0.34
C GLU A 14 -6.51 -0.16 0.41
N ASN A 15 -5.58 -1.13 0.41
CA ASN A 15 -4.13 -0.87 0.45
C ASN A 15 -3.37 -1.80 -0.50
N PRO A 16 -3.58 -1.74 -1.82
CA PRO A 16 -2.70 -2.39 -2.78
C PRO A 16 -1.26 -1.90 -2.65
N PHE A 17 -0.31 -2.83 -2.81
CA PHE A 17 1.11 -2.47 -2.75
C PHE A 17 1.94 -3.22 -3.78
N ILE A 18 3.03 -2.58 -4.21
CA ILE A 18 4.06 -3.14 -5.08
C ILE A 18 5.41 -3.05 -4.38
N ARG A 19 6.14 -4.17 -4.37
CA ARG A 19 7.54 -4.23 -3.94
C ARG A 19 8.33 -5.00 -4.98
N LEU A 20 9.28 -4.31 -5.63
CA LEU A 20 10.14 -4.89 -6.65
C LEU A 20 11.56 -4.97 -6.13
N SER A 21 12.26 -6.04 -6.48
CA SER A 21 13.70 -6.13 -6.31
C SER A 21 14.34 -6.82 -7.51
N PRO A 22 15.63 -6.52 -7.83
CA PRO A 22 16.33 -7.14 -8.96
C PRO A 22 16.46 -8.65 -8.81
N LYS A 23 16.69 -9.13 -7.58
CA LYS A 23 16.80 -10.55 -7.24
C LYS A 23 16.01 -10.87 -5.99
N ASP A 24 15.63 -12.13 -5.86
CA ASP A 24 14.97 -12.62 -4.65
C ASP A 24 15.87 -12.49 -3.43
N GLY A 25 15.29 -11.96 -2.32
CA GLY A 25 16.00 -11.73 -1.08
C GLY A 25 16.83 -10.43 -1.05
N GLU A 26 17.00 -9.73 -2.17
CA GLU A 26 17.62 -8.40 -2.17
C GLU A 26 16.66 -7.30 -1.67
N PRO A 27 17.19 -6.17 -1.17
CA PRO A 27 16.38 -5.02 -0.82
C PRO A 27 15.52 -4.54 -1.98
N ASN A 28 14.35 -4.00 -1.66
CA ASN A 28 13.45 -3.46 -2.68
C ASN A 28 14.09 -2.25 -3.38
N SER A 29 14.12 -2.29 -4.71
CA SER A 29 14.47 -1.14 -5.56
C SER A 29 13.26 -0.21 -5.73
N THR A 30 12.05 -0.74 -5.56
CA THR A 30 10.80 0.00 -5.64
C THR A 30 9.85 -0.45 -4.54
N GLU A 31 9.29 0.53 -3.84
CA GLU A 31 8.21 0.37 -2.87
C GLU A 31 7.09 1.35 -3.20
N ALA A 32 5.90 0.82 -3.44
CA ALA A 32 4.69 1.60 -3.64
C ALA A 32 3.61 1.08 -2.68
N SER A 33 3.07 1.95 -1.85
CA SER A 33 1.92 1.69 -0.98
C SER A 33 0.81 2.64 -1.39
N TYR A 34 -0.20 2.10 -2.05
CA TYR A 34 -1.37 2.83 -2.47
C TYR A 34 -2.49 2.64 -1.45
N TRP A 35 -3.23 3.70 -1.14
CA TRP A 35 -4.39 3.65 -0.29
C TRP A 35 -5.58 4.34 -0.91
N ARG A 36 -6.73 3.70 -0.84
CA ARG A 36 -8.03 4.33 -0.99
C ARG A 36 -8.74 4.27 0.35
N ILE A 37 -8.72 5.36 1.08
CA ILE A 37 -9.36 5.47 2.38
C ILE A 37 -10.84 5.80 2.18
N ILE A 38 -11.70 4.96 2.72
CA ILE A 38 -13.16 5.16 2.74
C ILE A 38 -13.57 5.91 3.99
N PHE A 39 -12.95 5.56 5.12
CA PHE A 39 -13.16 6.22 6.41
C PHE A 39 -11.83 6.41 7.15
N SER A 40 -11.62 7.61 7.67
CA SER A 40 -10.61 7.95 8.68
C SER A 40 -11.03 9.22 9.43
N PRO A 41 -10.43 9.52 10.60
CA PRO A 41 -10.66 10.80 11.30
C PRO A 41 -10.30 12.05 10.50
N ALA A 42 -9.41 11.91 9.49
CA ALA A 42 -9.00 12.99 8.59
C ALA A 42 -9.79 13.02 7.27
N GLY A 43 -10.86 12.22 7.18
CA GLY A 43 -11.73 12.10 6.00
C GLY A 43 -11.29 10.99 5.02
N PRO A 44 -12.08 10.80 3.95
CA PRO A 44 -11.76 9.88 2.88
C PRO A 44 -10.74 10.48 1.89
N GLY A 45 -10.17 9.65 1.02
CA GLY A 45 -9.28 10.09 -0.06
C GLY A 45 -8.37 8.99 -0.55
N HIS A 46 -7.50 9.34 -1.49
CA HIS A 46 -6.48 8.46 -2.05
C HIS A 46 -5.10 8.98 -1.71
N VAL A 47 -4.15 8.05 -1.53
CA VAL A 47 -2.75 8.41 -1.41
C VAL A 47 -1.84 7.32 -1.95
N LEU A 48 -0.79 7.71 -2.64
CA LEU A 48 0.34 6.86 -3.04
C LEU A 48 1.59 7.33 -2.31
N TYR A 49 2.21 6.41 -1.55
CA TYR A 49 3.58 6.54 -1.05
C TYR A 49 4.48 5.76 -2.01
N LEU A 50 5.43 6.44 -2.65
CA LEU A 50 6.29 5.87 -3.68
C LEU A 50 7.76 6.17 -3.42
N LYS A 51 8.59 5.12 -3.41
CA LYS A 51 10.04 5.18 -3.47
C LYS A 51 10.52 4.24 -4.58
N SER A 52 11.31 4.75 -5.52
CA SER A 52 11.81 4.00 -6.66
C SER A 52 13.04 4.70 -7.21
N GLU A 53 13.83 4.03 -8.04
CA GLU A 53 14.84 4.70 -8.87
C GLU A 53 14.21 5.78 -9.78
N LEU A 54 12.93 5.63 -10.14
CA LEU A 54 12.20 6.65 -10.90
C LEU A 54 11.91 7.92 -10.08
N THR A 55 12.02 7.84 -8.75
CA THR A 55 11.97 8.98 -7.82
C THR A 55 13.34 9.30 -7.21
N GLU A 56 14.43 8.90 -7.88
CA GLU A 56 15.81 9.07 -7.41
C GLU A 56 16.08 8.40 -6.06
N GLY A 57 15.36 7.30 -5.76
CA GLY A 57 15.44 6.60 -4.48
C GLY A 57 14.86 7.34 -3.29
N ARG A 58 14.08 8.40 -3.52
CA ARG A 58 13.46 9.21 -2.46
C ARG A 58 11.97 8.93 -2.37
N TRP A 59 11.42 8.98 -1.16
CA TRP A 59 9.98 8.94 -0.96
C TRP A 59 9.30 10.17 -1.54
N ARG A 60 8.15 9.96 -2.19
CA ARG A 60 7.20 10.97 -2.64
C ARG A 60 5.80 10.53 -2.24
N ILE A 61 4.96 11.50 -1.96
CA ILE A 61 3.54 11.28 -1.61
C ILE A 61 2.69 12.02 -2.62
N TYR A 62 1.64 11.34 -3.11
CA TYR A 62 0.65 11.90 -4.01
C TYR A 62 -0.73 11.67 -3.39
N SER A 63 -1.59 12.68 -3.30
CA SER A 63 -2.90 12.54 -2.66
C SER A 63 -3.91 13.54 -3.19
N ASP A 64 -5.18 13.16 -3.20
CA ASP A 64 -6.32 14.06 -3.40
C ASP A 64 -6.85 14.65 -2.08
N ASN A 65 -6.29 14.21 -0.94
CA ASN A 65 -6.57 14.75 0.40
C ASN A 65 -5.28 14.76 1.24
N ILE A 66 -4.55 15.88 1.18
CA ILE A 66 -3.25 16.01 1.85
C ILE A 66 -3.36 15.85 3.37
N ALA A 67 -4.44 16.33 3.98
CA ALA A 67 -4.65 16.20 5.43
C ALA A 67 -4.79 14.71 5.83
N MET A 68 -5.57 13.94 5.07
CA MET A 68 -5.71 12.49 5.25
C MET A 68 -4.38 11.77 5.00
N ALA A 69 -3.64 12.12 3.94
CA ALA A 69 -2.34 11.52 3.64
C ALA A 69 -1.34 11.72 4.79
N ARG A 70 -1.27 12.91 5.38
CA ARG A 70 -0.42 13.22 6.53
C ARG A 70 -0.86 12.50 7.81
N TRP A 71 -2.16 12.44 8.05
CA TRP A 71 -2.70 11.65 9.15
C TRP A 71 -2.32 10.15 9.00
N LEU A 72 -2.53 9.57 7.82
CA LEU A 72 -2.18 8.18 7.54
C LEU A 72 -0.67 7.93 7.65
N GLN A 73 0.14 8.90 7.16
CA GLN A 73 1.60 8.86 7.28
C GLN A 73 2.04 8.73 8.74
N SER A 74 1.54 9.60 9.62
CA SER A 74 1.93 9.62 11.04
C SER A 74 1.34 8.46 11.85
N THR A 75 0.12 7.99 11.49
CA THR A 75 -0.63 7.02 12.30
C THR A 75 -0.31 5.58 11.90
N VAL A 76 -0.17 5.31 10.61
CA VAL A 76 -0.05 3.95 10.07
C VAL A 76 1.27 3.74 9.32
N GLN A 77 1.56 4.57 8.31
CA GLN A 77 2.68 4.33 7.40
C GLN A 77 4.05 4.43 8.10
N GLY A 78 4.25 5.42 8.97
CA GLY A 78 5.47 5.54 9.76
C GLY A 78 5.71 4.38 10.73
N MET A 79 4.62 3.74 11.20
CA MET A 79 4.69 2.51 12.01
C MET A 79 5.08 1.29 11.15
N LEU A 80 4.62 1.22 9.89
CA LEU A 80 4.94 0.13 8.97
C LEU A 80 6.33 0.26 8.33
N ASN A 81 6.75 1.50 8.09
CA ASN A 81 8.06 1.84 7.52
C ASN A 81 8.57 3.13 8.17
N ALA A 82 9.64 3.01 8.96
CA ALA A 82 10.21 4.12 9.73
C ALA A 82 10.65 5.31 8.88
N GLU A 83 11.08 5.10 7.63
CA GLU A 83 11.44 6.19 6.70
C GLU A 83 10.25 7.11 6.41
N LEU A 84 9.01 6.58 6.45
CA LEU A 84 7.80 7.36 6.25
C LEU A 84 7.38 8.19 7.48
N SER A 85 8.11 8.11 8.59
CA SER A 85 7.90 9.02 9.73
C SER A 85 8.43 10.44 9.46
N ASP A 86 9.22 10.64 8.41
CA ASP A 86 9.72 11.95 8.00
C ASP A 86 8.60 12.81 7.40
N THR A 87 8.17 13.80 8.13
CA THR A 87 7.11 14.73 7.73
C THR A 87 7.54 15.72 6.64
N THR A 88 8.82 15.78 6.31
CA THR A 88 9.36 16.66 5.24
C THR A 88 9.24 16.04 3.85
N ILE A 89 8.87 14.75 3.74
CA ILE A 89 8.63 14.10 2.44
C ILE A 89 7.62 14.93 1.63
N PRO A 90 7.95 15.32 0.38
CA PRO A 90 7.04 16.10 -0.45
C PRO A 90 5.70 15.38 -0.67
N CYS A 91 4.60 16.10 -0.51
CA CYS A 91 3.25 15.62 -0.81
C CYS A 91 2.64 16.52 -1.88
N ALA A 92 2.33 15.95 -3.03
CA ALA A 92 1.75 16.63 -4.17
C ALA A 92 0.26 16.32 -4.28
N ASP A 93 -0.53 17.32 -4.71
CA ASP A 93 -1.91 17.11 -5.11
C ASP A 93 -1.98 16.23 -6.34
N ALA A 94 -2.92 15.27 -6.37
CA ALA A 94 -3.04 14.30 -7.46
C ALA A 94 -4.48 13.84 -7.67
N GLN A 95 -4.76 13.41 -8.89
CA GLN A 95 -6.01 12.76 -9.28
C GLN A 95 -5.80 11.26 -9.42
N PHE A 96 -6.79 10.49 -9.03
CA PHE A 96 -6.75 9.04 -9.02
C PHE A 96 -7.86 8.46 -9.88
N SER A 97 -7.54 7.43 -10.65
CA SER A 97 -8.51 6.63 -11.38
C SER A 97 -8.04 5.19 -11.47
N LYS A 98 -8.95 4.28 -11.74
CA LYS A 98 -8.67 2.85 -11.75
C LYS A 98 -9.32 2.16 -12.93
N ALA A 99 -8.76 1.03 -13.35
CA ALA A 99 -9.28 0.19 -14.41
C ALA A 99 -8.93 -1.29 -14.15
N GLY A 100 -9.71 -2.19 -14.74
CA GLY A 100 -9.46 -3.62 -14.71
C GLY A 100 -10.50 -4.42 -13.95
N ASP A 101 -10.27 -5.72 -13.91
CA ASP A 101 -11.03 -6.70 -13.15
C ASP A 101 -10.02 -7.45 -12.26
N PRO A 102 -10.15 -7.40 -10.93
CA PRO A 102 -9.17 -7.99 -10.01
C PRO A 102 -9.03 -9.51 -10.12
N ARG A 103 -9.84 -10.17 -10.94
CA ARG A 103 -9.64 -11.60 -11.28
C ARG A 103 -8.54 -11.82 -12.31
N TYR A 104 -8.16 -10.78 -13.08
CA TYR A 104 -7.21 -10.88 -14.18
C TYR A 104 -6.08 -9.87 -14.06
N PHE A 105 -6.44 -8.58 -13.93
CA PHE A 105 -5.50 -7.49 -13.73
C PHE A 105 -6.20 -6.29 -13.07
N TRP A 106 -5.42 -5.46 -12.41
CA TRP A 106 -5.87 -4.22 -11.82
C TRP A 106 -4.86 -3.13 -12.07
N THR A 107 -5.31 -1.93 -12.39
CA THR A 107 -4.44 -0.77 -12.60
C THR A 107 -4.98 0.43 -11.84
N GLU A 108 -4.10 1.09 -11.10
CA GLU A 108 -4.32 2.41 -10.52
C GLU A 108 -3.53 3.43 -11.33
N HIS A 109 -4.19 4.53 -11.69
CA HIS A 109 -3.59 5.66 -12.38
C HIS A 109 -3.58 6.87 -11.49
N ILE A 110 -2.44 7.53 -11.39
CA ILE A 110 -2.22 8.71 -10.56
C ILE A 110 -1.65 9.81 -11.45
N ARG A 111 -2.32 10.96 -11.50
CA ARG A 111 -1.89 12.14 -12.23
C ARG A 111 -1.68 13.30 -11.29
N SER A 112 -0.49 13.87 -11.31
CA SER A 112 -0.11 15.07 -10.59
C SER A 112 0.49 16.07 -11.58
N HIS A 113 0.83 17.28 -11.15
CA HIS A 113 1.41 18.28 -12.03
C HIS A 113 2.72 17.77 -12.65
N GLY A 114 2.70 17.52 -13.97
CA GLY A 114 3.86 17.00 -14.73
C GLY A 114 4.22 15.54 -14.46
N GLU A 115 3.38 14.79 -13.76
CA GLU A 115 3.62 13.38 -13.46
C GLU A 115 2.40 12.51 -13.81
N ASP A 116 2.69 11.40 -14.49
CA ASP A 116 1.73 10.34 -14.81
C ASP A 116 2.30 9.01 -14.32
N ILE A 117 1.60 8.36 -13.39
CA ILE A 117 2.04 7.14 -12.74
C ILE A 117 0.97 6.07 -12.92
N SER A 118 1.38 4.85 -13.27
CA SER A 118 0.50 3.70 -13.27
C SER A 118 1.10 2.55 -12.46
N LEU A 119 0.25 1.93 -11.65
CA LEU A 119 0.53 0.73 -10.88
C LEU A 119 -0.37 -0.37 -11.44
N THR A 120 0.21 -1.46 -11.92
CA THR A 120 -0.56 -2.58 -12.48
C THR A 120 -0.19 -3.87 -11.78
N TRP A 121 -1.19 -4.67 -11.42
CA TRP A 121 -1.09 -6.02 -10.88
C TRP A 121 -1.74 -7.00 -11.86
N PHE A 122 -1.07 -8.09 -12.15
CA PHE A 122 -1.53 -9.20 -13.00
C PHE A 122 -0.92 -10.52 -12.49
N ASP A 123 -1.20 -11.64 -13.10
CA ASP A 123 -0.86 -12.97 -12.56
C ASP A 123 -1.38 -13.10 -11.12
N ILE A 124 -2.69 -12.90 -10.99
CA ILE A 124 -3.40 -12.79 -9.72
C ILE A 124 -3.58 -14.17 -9.11
N GLY A 125 -3.19 -14.31 -7.85
CA GLY A 125 -3.36 -15.54 -7.07
C GLY A 125 -4.65 -15.58 -6.27
N GLU A 126 -4.79 -16.63 -5.44
CA GLU A 126 -5.96 -16.84 -4.59
C GLU A 126 -5.99 -15.85 -3.40
N PRO A 127 -7.17 -15.32 -3.05
CA PRO A 127 -7.32 -14.42 -1.91
C PRO A 127 -6.99 -15.08 -0.58
N LEU A 128 -6.40 -14.30 0.33
CA LEU A 128 -6.08 -14.67 1.70
C LEU A 128 -6.72 -13.69 2.66
N LEU A 129 -7.55 -14.17 3.60
CA LEU A 129 -7.99 -13.35 4.71
C LEU A 129 -6.86 -13.27 5.75
N ILE A 130 -6.41 -12.07 6.03
CA ILE A 130 -5.42 -11.78 7.05
C ILE A 130 -6.09 -11.06 8.21
N HIS A 131 -5.86 -11.58 9.40
CA HIS A 131 -6.33 -10.98 10.62
C HIS A 131 -5.21 -10.97 11.67
N SER A 132 -4.96 -9.84 12.29
CA SER A 132 -4.05 -9.72 13.42
C SER A 132 -4.68 -8.87 14.53
N GLN A 133 -4.46 -9.28 15.78
CA GLN A 133 -4.88 -8.51 16.95
C GLN A 133 -3.93 -7.32 17.19
N PRO A 134 -4.37 -6.27 17.89
CA PRO A 134 -3.50 -5.20 18.34
C PRO A 134 -2.30 -5.75 19.12
N ASN A 135 -1.11 -5.23 18.84
CA ASN A 135 0.16 -5.65 19.45
C ASN A 135 0.55 -7.14 19.25
N GLN A 136 -0.12 -7.85 18.36
CA GLN A 136 0.23 -9.23 17.99
C GLN A 136 1.53 -9.27 17.17
N ILE A 137 1.74 -8.27 16.31
CA ILE A 137 2.97 -8.11 15.55
C ILE A 137 3.78 -6.99 16.22
N PRO A 138 5.09 -7.18 16.44
CA PRO A 138 5.93 -6.14 17.03
C PRO A 138 5.76 -4.78 16.33
N ASN A 139 5.68 -3.71 17.09
CA ASN A 139 5.47 -2.33 16.64
C ASN A 139 4.13 -2.05 15.93
N ARG A 140 3.18 -2.98 15.92
CA ARG A 140 1.81 -2.77 15.39
C ARG A 140 0.81 -2.65 16.52
N ARG A 141 0.50 -1.43 16.91
CA ARG A 141 -0.46 -1.17 18.01
C ARG A 141 -1.92 -1.43 17.64
N TYR A 142 -2.24 -1.50 16.37
CA TYR A 142 -3.60 -1.72 15.88
C TYR A 142 -3.82 -3.17 15.44
N GLY A 143 -5.04 -3.64 15.58
CA GLY A 143 -5.53 -4.82 14.90
C GLY A 143 -5.80 -4.52 13.43
N VAL A 144 -5.60 -5.51 12.57
CA VAL A 144 -5.82 -5.40 11.13
C VAL A 144 -6.64 -6.58 10.63
N CYS A 145 -7.64 -6.31 9.83
CA CYS A 145 -8.36 -7.31 9.05
C CYS A 145 -8.34 -6.87 7.58
N THR A 146 -7.84 -7.71 6.70
CA THR A 146 -7.74 -7.40 5.27
C THR A 146 -7.80 -8.65 4.41
N VAL A 147 -8.33 -8.52 3.19
CA VAL A 147 -8.22 -9.55 2.16
C VAL A 147 -7.05 -9.18 1.25
N LEU A 148 -6.00 -9.99 1.29
CA LEU A 148 -4.85 -9.85 0.40
C LEU A 148 -5.00 -10.81 -0.79
N ILE A 149 -4.78 -10.28 -1.99
CA ILE A 149 -4.78 -11.03 -3.24
C ILE A 149 -3.38 -10.90 -3.84
N PRO A 150 -2.53 -11.94 -3.74
CA PRO A 150 -1.16 -11.86 -4.22
C PRO A 150 -1.12 -11.68 -5.74
N ALA A 151 -0.14 -10.90 -6.22
CA ALA A 151 0.14 -10.75 -7.65
C ALA A 151 1.62 -11.03 -7.90
N LEU A 152 1.93 -11.98 -8.79
CA LEU A 152 3.30 -12.27 -9.21
C LEU A 152 3.74 -11.36 -10.35
N GLY A 153 2.82 -10.95 -11.23
CA GLY A 153 3.04 -9.94 -12.23
C GLY A 153 2.70 -8.56 -11.69
N THR A 154 3.67 -7.65 -11.75
CA THR A 154 3.45 -6.24 -11.37
C THR A 154 4.26 -5.32 -12.26
N ARG A 155 3.72 -4.12 -12.48
CA ARG A 155 4.35 -3.08 -13.27
C ARG A 155 4.12 -1.73 -12.65
N LEU A 156 5.16 -0.95 -12.52
CA LEU A 156 5.10 0.45 -12.13
C LEU A 156 5.73 1.29 -13.23
N VAL A 157 4.98 2.26 -13.74
CA VAL A 157 5.46 3.19 -14.77
C VAL A 157 5.28 4.62 -14.26
N ARG A 158 6.30 5.47 -14.44
CA ARG A 158 6.23 6.90 -14.18
C ARG A 158 6.74 7.67 -15.39
N ASN A 159 5.91 8.53 -15.97
CA ASN A 159 6.23 9.35 -17.15
C ASN A 159 6.78 8.52 -18.33
N GLY A 160 6.18 7.33 -18.56
CA GLY A 160 6.59 6.42 -19.62
C GLY A 160 7.81 5.54 -19.31
N ALA A 161 8.52 5.77 -18.20
CA ALA A 161 9.62 4.92 -17.76
C ALA A 161 9.10 3.84 -16.78
N GLU A 162 9.54 2.59 -17.00
CA GLU A 162 9.16 1.46 -16.16
C GLU A 162 10.20 1.22 -15.05
N ALA A 163 9.71 0.98 -13.83
CA ALA A 163 10.55 0.64 -12.68
C ALA A 163 11.20 -0.74 -12.87
N LYS A 164 12.47 -0.84 -12.49
CA LYS A 164 13.25 -2.07 -12.58
C LYS A 164 12.92 -3.06 -11.46
N GLY A 165 13.18 -4.33 -11.72
CA GLY A 165 12.93 -5.42 -10.78
C GLY A 165 11.60 -6.10 -11.05
N ARG A 166 11.22 -7.01 -10.16
CA ARG A 166 9.97 -7.75 -10.24
C ARG A 166 9.46 -8.11 -8.85
N SER A 167 8.21 -8.51 -8.77
CA SER A 167 7.65 -9.18 -7.59
C SER A 167 8.14 -10.61 -7.49
N TRP A 168 8.24 -11.11 -6.26
CA TRP A 168 8.79 -12.44 -5.98
C TRP A 168 7.77 -13.28 -5.22
N PRO A 169 7.67 -14.58 -5.54
CA PRO A 169 6.82 -15.48 -4.80
C PRO A 169 7.25 -15.55 -3.33
N ARG A 170 6.28 -15.71 -2.47
CA ARG A 170 6.42 -15.89 -1.02
C ARG A 170 5.45 -16.97 -0.57
N GLU A 171 5.58 -17.35 0.67
CA GLU A 171 4.61 -18.19 1.37
C GLU A 171 4.11 -17.45 2.61
N ARG A 172 2.85 -17.58 2.89
CA ARG A 172 2.23 -17.05 4.12
C ARG A 172 1.25 -18.08 4.65
N GLU A 173 1.49 -18.56 5.88
CA GLU A 173 0.62 -19.53 6.55
C GLU A 173 0.39 -20.81 5.69
N GLY A 174 1.45 -21.30 5.02
CA GLY A 174 1.41 -22.47 4.15
C GLY A 174 0.71 -22.24 2.80
N ARG A 175 0.40 -20.99 2.42
CA ARG A 175 -0.26 -20.64 1.16
C ARG A 175 0.63 -19.78 0.28
N PRO A 176 0.55 -19.94 -1.05
CA PRO A 176 1.28 -19.09 -1.98
C PRO A 176 0.95 -17.61 -1.76
N PHE A 177 1.99 -16.79 -1.73
CA PHE A 177 1.89 -15.35 -1.58
C PHE A 177 2.91 -14.64 -2.48
N SER A 178 2.99 -13.32 -2.44
CA SER A 178 3.90 -12.50 -3.24
C SER A 178 4.41 -11.29 -2.42
N THR A 179 5.53 -10.71 -2.87
CA THR A 179 6.00 -9.42 -2.35
C THR A 179 5.09 -8.26 -2.73
N SER A 180 4.13 -8.48 -3.65
CA SER A 180 3.13 -7.49 -4.07
C SER A 180 1.73 -8.10 -4.03
N ALA A 181 0.74 -7.30 -3.66
CA ALA A 181 -0.64 -7.75 -3.55
C ALA A 181 -1.63 -6.62 -3.78
N LEU A 182 -2.83 -6.99 -4.20
CA LEU A 182 -4.03 -6.19 -3.99
C LEU A 182 -4.50 -6.41 -2.55
N ALA A 183 -4.99 -5.37 -1.91
CA ALA A 183 -5.58 -5.44 -0.57
C ALA A 183 -6.89 -4.69 -0.59
N PHE A 184 -7.98 -5.44 -0.56
CA PHE A 184 -9.33 -4.91 -0.52
C PHE A 184 -9.95 -5.13 0.87
N SER A 185 -10.88 -4.26 1.26
CA SER A 185 -11.60 -4.37 2.54
C SER A 185 -10.68 -4.34 3.78
N GLU A 186 -9.65 -3.49 3.76
CA GLU A 186 -8.76 -3.33 4.92
C GLU A 186 -9.42 -2.50 6.01
N SER A 187 -9.34 -2.97 7.26
CA SER A 187 -9.84 -2.30 8.45
C SER A 187 -8.79 -2.32 9.56
N TRP A 188 -8.64 -1.20 10.24
CA TRP A 188 -7.72 -1.03 11.36
C TRP A 188 -8.49 -0.62 12.61
N THR A 189 -8.21 -1.31 13.73
CA THR A 189 -8.95 -1.15 14.99
C THR A 189 -7.99 -0.97 16.17
N GLU A 190 -8.42 -0.20 17.16
CA GLU A 190 -7.73 -0.10 18.44
C GLU A 190 -8.00 -1.33 19.33
N ALA A 191 -7.23 -1.46 20.39
CA ALA A 191 -7.50 -2.43 21.44
C ALA A 191 -8.70 -1.99 22.32
N VAL A 192 -9.35 -2.99 22.93
CA VAL A 192 -10.33 -2.81 24.01
C VAL A 192 -9.70 -2.09 25.19
#